data_810894c4ebefce94b19ebf48e1a71185
#
_entry.id   810894c4ebefce94b19ebf48e1a71185
#
_cell.length_a   1.000
_cell.length_b   1.000
_cell.length_c   1.000
_cell.angle_alpha   90.00
_cell.angle_beta   90.00
_cell.angle_gamma   90.00
#
_symmetry.space_group_name_H-M   'P 1'
#
loop_
_entity.id
_entity.type
_entity.pdbx_description
1 polymer ?
#
loop_
_entity_poly.entity_id
_entity_poly.type
_entity_poly.pdbx_seq_one_letter_code
_entity_poly.pdbx_strand_id
1 'polypeptide(L)'
;MGTTDSAPLIRACWLSWLVVETVDQTEVVKALGLMDVRDTTWADGVELIDEVAHNEKKPFSTVVITPPVQGWTLVVGPYFGLPYLSQTTHVTDLCRKLSALFGKAQLFFHSEQNDGEAWLIAERGRILRRWISEYPELALGEPSGVERRLLDAYGITGKPEDLDPDGDLAGEWAATWGDCWATTVAEECSINPTTAVMSEGRPLIADAPPFEQSHRPSRRGRL
;
A
#
# COMPACT_ATOMS: atom_id res chain seq x y z
N MET A 1 -13.89 -20.33 28.86
CA MET A 1 -13.76 -19.04 28.15
C MET A 1 -12.50 -19.18 27.31
N GLY A 2 -12.63 -19.58 26.07
CA GLY A 2 -11.49 -19.69 25.14
C GLY A 2 -11.15 -18.28 24.68
N THR A 3 -9.93 -17.84 24.94
CA THR A 3 -9.32 -16.73 24.23
C THR A 3 -9.23 -17.15 22.77
N THR A 4 -10.09 -16.61 21.93
CA THR A 4 -9.86 -16.63 20.50
C THR A 4 -8.62 -15.77 20.27
N ASP A 5 -7.49 -16.42 20.15
CA ASP A 5 -6.25 -15.82 19.69
C ASP A 5 -6.52 -15.43 18.23
N SER A 6 -6.99 -14.18 18.03
CA SER A 6 -7.29 -13.69 16.70
C SER A 6 -5.97 -13.46 15.98
N ALA A 7 -5.67 -14.34 15.05
CA ALA A 7 -4.50 -14.20 14.20
C ALA A 7 -4.52 -12.84 13.49
N PRO A 8 -3.38 -12.16 13.33
CA PRO A 8 -3.29 -10.94 12.52
C PRO A 8 -3.76 -11.23 11.10
N LEU A 9 -4.34 -10.22 10.44
CA LEU A 9 -4.96 -10.34 9.13
C LEU A 9 -4.03 -10.96 8.08
N ILE A 10 -2.81 -10.48 7.99
CA ILE A 10 -1.87 -10.91 6.95
C ILE A 10 -0.44 -10.83 7.49
N ARG A 11 0.32 -11.88 7.27
CA ARG A 11 1.78 -11.88 7.46
C ARG A 11 2.43 -12.24 6.13
N ALA A 12 3.13 -11.31 5.53
CA ALA A 12 3.95 -11.54 4.35
C ALA A 12 5.20 -10.67 4.44
N CYS A 13 6.35 -11.20 4.03
CA CYS A 13 7.60 -10.47 3.96
C CYS A 13 7.60 -9.41 2.84
N TRP A 14 6.58 -9.42 2.00
CA TRP A 14 6.32 -8.45 0.96
C TRP A 14 4.81 -8.20 0.89
N LEU A 15 4.39 -6.96 1.12
CA LEU A 15 2.98 -6.64 1.23
C LEU A 15 2.67 -5.31 0.56
N SER A 16 1.67 -5.31 -0.34
CA SER A 16 1.06 -4.10 -0.87
C SER A 16 -0.44 -4.12 -0.57
N TRP A 17 -0.96 -3.03 -0.04
CA TRP A 17 -2.38 -2.93 0.28
C TRP A 17 -2.92 -1.52 0.07
N LEU A 18 -4.11 -1.48 -0.47
CA LEU A 18 -4.95 -0.29 -0.57
C LEU A 18 -5.98 -0.32 0.56
N VAL A 19 -6.23 0.83 1.17
CA VAL A 19 -7.23 1.02 2.24
C VAL A 19 -8.19 2.12 1.81
N VAL A 20 -9.48 1.85 1.90
CA VAL A 20 -10.55 2.79 1.51
C VAL A 20 -11.51 2.97 2.68
N GLU A 21 -11.87 4.22 3.00
CA GLU A 21 -12.77 4.55 4.12
C GLU A 21 -14.23 4.23 3.75
N THR A 22 -14.57 2.95 3.77
CA THR A 22 -15.93 2.45 3.50
C THR A 22 -16.15 1.08 4.12
N VAL A 23 -17.39 0.77 4.42
CA VAL A 23 -17.84 -0.55 4.88
C VAL A 23 -18.46 -1.38 3.76
N ASP A 24 -18.52 -0.87 2.54
CA ASP A 24 -19.15 -1.50 1.40
C ASP A 24 -18.12 -2.11 0.45
N GLN A 25 -17.84 -3.42 0.64
CA GLN A 25 -16.98 -4.18 -0.25
C GLN A 25 -17.42 -4.12 -1.73
N THR A 26 -18.74 -4.11 -1.97
CA THR A 26 -19.29 -4.14 -3.33
C THR A 26 -18.98 -2.86 -4.07
N GLU A 27 -19.10 -1.71 -3.40
CA GLU A 27 -18.74 -0.44 -4.01
C GLU A 27 -17.23 -0.33 -4.26
N VAL A 28 -16.38 -0.91 -3.41
CA VAL A 28 -14.93 -0.98 -3.66
C VAL A 28 -14.62 -1.83 -4.89
N VAL A 29 -15.22 -3.01 -5.00
CA VAL A 29 -15.09 -3.90 -6.18
C VAL A 29 -15.45 -3.15 -7.46
N LYS A 30 -16.58 -2.44 -7.44
CA LYS A 30 -17.08 -1.67 -8.59
C LYS A 30 -16.16 -0.48 -8.92
N ALA A 31 -15.73 0.27 -7.91
CA ALA A 31 -14.88 1.45 -8.10
C ALA A 31 -13.50 1.09 -8.67
N LEU A 32 -12.98 -0.08 -8.34
CA LEU A 32 -11.72 -0.63 -8.86
C LEU A 32 -11.90 -1.37 -10.20
N GLY A 33 -13.14 -1.63 -10.63
CA GLY A 33 -13.40 -2.42 -11.84
C GLY A 33 -12.92 -3.86 -11.73
N LEU A 34 -12.98 -4.45 -10.53
CA LEU A 34 -12.52 -5.82 -10.30
C LEU A 34 -13.42 -6.83 -10.99
N MET A 35 -12.81 -7.90 -11.52
CA MET A 35 -13.46 -8.96 -12.29
C MET A 35 -13.33 -10.30 -11.56
N ASP A 36 -14.11 -11.29 -12.00
CA ASP A 36 -14.06 -12.66 -11.50
C ASP A 36 -14.15 -12.77 -9.96
N VAL A 37 -15.00 -11.92 -9.39
CA VAL A 37 -15.20 -11.80 -7.94
C VAL A 37 -15.84 -13.06 -7.39
N ARG A 38 -15.24 -13.64 -6.35
CA ARG A 38 -15.72 -14.84 -5.68
C ARG A 38 -15.42 -14.81 -4.18
N ASP A 39 -16.27 -15.46 -3.41
CA ASP A 39 -16.06 -15.66 -1.98
C ASP A 39 -14.82 -16.50 -1.72
N THR A 40 -14.13 -16.21 -0.62
CA THR A 40 -13.03 -17.02 -0.10
C THR A 40 -13.06 -17.12 1.41
N THR A 41 -12.20 -17.95 1.98
CA THR A 41 -11.92 -17.94 3.42
C THR A 41 -10.72 -17.04 3.73
N TRP A 42 -10.58 -16.64 4.98
CA TRP A 42 -9.39 -15.89 5.39
C TRP A 42 -8.11 -16.68 5.17
N ALA A 43 -8.10 -17.96 5.47
CA ALA A 43 -6.95 -18.83 5.28
C ALA A 43 -6.54 -18.90 3.80
N ASP A 44 -7.49 -19.19 2.91
CA ASP A 44 -7.22 -19.27 1.47
C ASP A 44 -6.80 -17.92 0.88
N GLY A 45 -7.38 -16.83 1.37
CA GLY A 45 -7.01 -15.47 0.94
C GLY A 45 -5.58 -15.09 1.34
N VAL A 46 -5.17 -15.39 2.57
CA VAL A 46 -3.80 -15.13 3.05
C VAL A 46 -2.80 -16.00 2.31
N GLU A 47 -3.08 -17.30 2.13
CA GLU A 47 -2.23 -18.22 1.37
C GLU A 47 -2.06 -17.73 -0.07
N LEU A 48 -3.14 -17.28 -0.71
CA LEU A 48 -3.09 -16.75 -2.06
C LEU A 48 -2.20 -15.50 -2.16
N ILE A 49 -2.30 -14.56 -1.21
CA ILE A 49 -1.46 -13.35 -1.20
C ILE A 49 0.01 -13.73 -1.10
N ASP A 50 0.35 -14.63 -0.19
CA ASP A 50 1.72 -15.11 -0.01
C ASP A 50 2.22 -15.84 -1.27
N GLU A 51 1.40 -16.72 -1.85
CA GLU A 51 1.74 -17.42 -3.09
C GLU A 51 1.98 -16.47 -4.26
N VAL A 52 1.12 -15.45 -4.44
CA VAL A 52 1.26 -14.45 -5.51
C VAL A 52 2.49 -13.58 -5.29
N ALA A 53 2.81 -13.24 -4.06
CA ALA A 53 4.00 -12.45 -3.72
C ALA A 53 5.32 -13.18 -4.05
N HIS A 54 5.34 -14.52 -3.94
CA HIS A 54 6.55 -15.33 -4.11
C HIS A 54 6.63 -16.09 -5.44
N ASN A 55 5.60 -16.05 -6.28
CA ASN A 55 5.52 -16.84 -7.50
C ASN A 55 5.32 -15.98 -8.75
N GLU A 56 6.40 -15.67 -9.44
CA GLU A 56 6.39 -14.88 -10.68
C GLU A 56 5.48 -15.45 -11.80
N LYS A 57 5.04 -16.70 -11.68
CA LYS A 57 4.11 -17.33 -12.64
C LYS A 57 2.65 -16.99 -12.34
N LYS A 58 2.35 -16.45 -11.16
CA LYS A 58 1.00 -16.02 -10.81
C LYS A 58 0.73 -14.60 -11.33
N PRO A 59 -0.48 -14.31 -11.78
CA PRO A 59 -0.80 -12.97 -12.26
C PRO A 59 -0.77 -11.97 -11.11
N PHE A 60 -0.03 -10.89 -11.30
CA PHE A 60 -0.02 -9.75 -10.36
C PHE A 60 -1.37 -9.06 -10.21
N SER A 61 -2.37 -9.43 -11.02
CA SER A 61 -3.72 -8.87 -10.97
C SER A 61 -4.58 -9.40 -9.84
N THR A 62 -4.23 -10.53 -9.24
CA THR A 62 -5.06 -11.14 -8.21
C THR A 62 -4.97 -10.36 -6.89
N VAL A 63 -6.12 -10.02 -6.33
CA VAL A 63 -6.26 -9.28 -5.08
C VAL A 63 -7.26 -9.94 -4.14
N VAL A 64 -7.09 -9.71 -2.84
CA VAL A 64 -8.04 -10.09 -1.80
C VAL A 64 -8.67 -8.84 -1.21
N ILE A 65 -10.00 -8.78 -1.18
CA ILE A 65 -10.77 -7.70 -0.60
C ILE A 65 -11.28 -8.16 0.76
N THR A 66 -10.92 -7.46 1.83
CA THR A 66 -11.34 -7.82 3.17
C THR A 66 -12.79 -7.42 3.42
N PRO A 67 -13.51 -8.12 4.33
CA PRO A 67 -14.65 -7.50 5.01
C PRO A 67 -14.21 -6.19 5.68
N PRO A 68 -15.14 -5.29 5.99
CA PRO A 68 -14.78 -4.03 6.66
C PRO A 68 -14.10 -4.27 8.00
N VAL A 69 -12.99 -3.58 8.22
CA VAL A 69 -12.23 -3.58 9.47
C VAL A 69 -12.23 -2.17 10.03
N GLN A 70 -12.87 -1.92 11.17
CA GLN A 70 -12.91 -0.60 11.83
C GLN A 70 -13.37 0.56 10.92
N GLY A 71 -14.28 0.29 9.99
CA GLY A 71 -14.80 1.30 9.04
C GLY A 71 -14.03 1.39 7.72
N TRP A 72 -13.01 0.55 7.52
CA TRP A 72 -12.20 0.51 6.32
C TRP A 72 -12.34 -0.82 5.59
N THR A 73 -12.26 -0.80 4.28
CA THR A 73 -12.09 -1.99 3.43
C THR A 73 -10.68 -2.00 2.87
N LEU A 74 -9.99 -3.13 3.04
CA LEU A 74 -8.64 -3.32 2.49
C LEU A 74 -8.72 -4.12 1.20
N VAL A 75 -7.87 -3.78 0.25
CA VAL A 75 -7.61 -4.58 -0.95
C VAL A 75 -6.12 -4.89 -0.96
N VAL A 76 -5.80 -6.17 -0.82
CA VAL A 76 -4.43 -6.63 -0.60
C VAL A 76 -3.96 -7.45 -1.80
N GLY A 77 -2.77 -7.17 -2.27
CA GLY A 77 -2.14 -7.90 -3.37
C GLY A 77 -1.11 -7.06 -4.13
N PRO A 78 -0.27 -7.71 -4.94
CA PRO A 78 0.85 -7.07 -5.63
C PRO A 78 0.43 -6.06 -6.71
N TYR A 79 -0.84 -6.02 -7.09
CA TYR A 79 -1.37 -5.15 -8.13
C TYR A 79 -1.06 -3.66 -7.88
N PHE A 80 -1.04 -3.22 -6.62
CA PHE A 80 -0.84 -1.81 -6.26
C PHE A 80 0.66 -1.48 -6.09
N GLY A 81 1.44 -1.71 -7.12
CA GLY A 81 2.89 -1.52 -7.07
C GLY A 81 3.33 -0.05 -7.03
N LEU A 82 3.09 0.66 -5.93
CA LEU A 82 3.51 2.05 -5.76
C LEU A 82 5.01 2.29 -6.00
N PRO A 83 5.94 1.40 -5.57
CA PRO A 83 7.36 1.55 -5.86
C PRO A 83 7.72 1.32 -7.33
N TYR A 84 6.86 0.70 -8.13
CA TYR A 84 7.17 0.45 -9.54
C TYR A 84 6.95 1.70 -10.38
N LEU A 85 8.01 2.32 -10.89
CA LEU A 85 7.97 3.58 -11.65
C LEU A 85 6.93 3.58 -12.78
N SER A 86 6.74 2.43 -13.46
CA SER A 86 5.75 2.28 -14.52
C SER A 86 4.30 2.37 -14.03
N GLN A 87 4.06 2.18 -12.75
CA GLN A 87 2.73 2.16 -12.13
C GLN A 87 2.46 3.35 -11.21
N THR A 88 3.51 4.01 -10.70
CA THR A 88 3.41 5.07 -9.69
C THR A 88 2.37 6.14 -10.02
N THR A 89 2.35 6.63 -11.27
CA THR A 89 1.39 7.65 -11.71
C THR A 89 -0.04 7.10 -11.71
N HIS A 90 -0.25 5.91 -12.28
CA HIS A 90 -1.56 5.27 -12.34
C HIS A 90 -2.13 5.01 -10.95
N VAL A 91 -1.32 4.44 -10.06
CA VAL A 91 -1.71 4.13 -8.67
C VAL A 91 -2.02 5.42 -7.89
N THR A 92 -1.24 6.49 -8.12
CA THR A 92 -1.52 7.81 -7.53
C THR A 92 -2.86 8.37 -7.99
N ASP A 93 -3.17 8.28 -9.28
CA ASP A 93 -4.45 8.75 -9.83
C ASP A 93 -5.63 7.90 -9.35
N LEU A 94 -5.44 6.59 -9.23
CA LEU A 94 -6.42 5.68 -8.66
C LEU A 94 -6.76 6.06 -7.22
N CYS A 95 -5.75 6.24 -6.37
CA CYS A 95 -5.94 6.63 -4.98
C CYS A 95 -6.64 7.99 -4.85
N ARG A 96 -6.29 8.96 -5.72
CA ARG A 96 -6.99 10.25 -5.80
C ARG A 96 -8.47 10.07 -6.13
N LYS A 97 -8.82 9.26 -7.13
CA LYS A 97 -10.20 8.98 -7.53
C LYS A 97 -10.98 8.29 -6.41
N LEU A 98 -10.40 7.29 -5.77
CA LEU A 98 -11.03 6.58 -4.66
C LEU A 98 -11.27 7.50 -3.47
N SER A 99 -10.31 8.37 -3.13
CA SER A 99 -10.52 9.33 -2.03
C SER A 99 -11.58 10.39 -2.35
N ALA A 100 -11.77 10.75 -3.63
CA ALA A 100 -12.88 11.63 -4.03
C ALA A 100 -14.24 10.95 -3.87
N LEU A 101 -14.30 9.62 -4.03
CA LEU A 101 -15.52 8.84 -3.93
C LEU A 101 -15.86 8.47 -2.48
N PHE A 102 -14.88 8.03 -1.70
CA PHE A 102 -15.06 7.44 -0.38
C PHE A 102 -14.60 8.33 0.79
N GLY A 103 -14.08 9.53 0.51
CA GLY A 103 -13.54 10.43 1.53
C GLY A 103 -12.04 10.25 1.71
N LYS A 104 -11.57 9.05 2.04
CA LYS A 104 -10.14 8.74 2.16
C LYS A 104 -9.79 7.46 1.42
N ALA A 105 -8.61 7.47 0.83
CA ALA A 105 -7.96 6.29 0.27
C ALA A 105 -6.45 6.37 0.51
N GLN A 106 -5.86 5.26 0.87
CA GLN A 106 -4.45 5.18 1.18
C GLN A 106 -3.87 3.91 0.59
N LEU A 107 -2.61 3.95 0.24
CA LEU A 107 -1.90 2.80 -0.29
C LEU A 107 -0.55 2.70 0.38
N PHE A 108 -0.18 1.49 0.73
CA PHE A 108 1.06 1.17 1.42
C PHE A 108 1.78 0.01 0.75
N PHE A 109 3.08 0.03 0.89
CA PHE A 109 3.97 -1.03 0.48
C PHE A 109 5.06 -1.22 1.54
N HIS A 110 5.36 -2.48 1.84
CA HIS A 110 6.42 -2.88 2.73
C HIS A 110 7.10 -4.15 2.20
N SER A 111 8.42 -4.20 2.22
CA SER A 111 9.22 -5.35 1.84
C SER A 111 10.37 -5.55 2.80
N GLU A 112 10.34 -6.64 3.57
CA GLU A 112 11.45 -7.05 4.43
C GLU A 112 12.69 -7.51 3.63
N GLN A 113 12.49 -7.94 2.37
CA GLN A 113 13.58 -8.47 1.55
C GLN A 113 14.50 -7.38 0.98
N ASN A 114 13.95 -6.20 0.71
CA ASN A 114 14.63 -5.12 0.03
C ASN A 114 14.67 -3.84 0.86
N ASP A 115 14.21 -3.91 2.12
CA ASP A 115 14.04 -2.75 3.02
C ASP A 115 13.24 -1.62 2.36
N GLY A 116 12.33 -2.00 1.43
CA GLY A 116 11.57 -1.06 0.63
C GLY A 116 10.28 -0.66 1.31
N GLU A 117 10.03 0.64 1.37
CA GLU A 117 8.87 1.24 2.01
C GLU A 117 8.21 2.26 1.09
N ALA A 118 6.87 2.27 1.03
CA ALA A 118 6.15 3.34 0.35
C ALA A 118 4.77 3.55 0.95
N TRP A 119 4.30 4.80 0.93
CA TRP A 119 2.93 5.15 1.28
C TRP A 119 2.40 6.30 0.44
N LEU A 120 1.10 6.27 0.24
CA LEU A 120 0.35 7.26 -0.49
C LEU A 120 -0.95 7.55 0.28
N ILE A 121 -1.13 8.79 0.70
CA ILE A 121 -2.29 9.24 1.47
C ILE A 121 -3.07 10.25 0.64
N ALA A 122 -4.36 9.97 0.43
CA ALA A 122 -5.27 10.83 -0.31
C ALA A 122 -6.57 11.07 0.47
N GLU A 123 -7.05 12.29 0.44
CA GLU A 123 -8.32 12.69 1.04
C GLU A 123 -9.10 13.60 0.09
N ARG A 124 -10.39 13.33 -0.11
CA ARG A 124 -11.32 14.13 -0.89
C ARG A 124 -10.77 14.54 -2.26
N GLY A 125 -10.16 13.60 -2.96
CA GLY A 125 -9.61 13.81 -4.30
C GLY A 125 -8.25 14.53 -4.33
N ARG A 126 -7.60 14.74 -3.19
CA ARG A 126 -6.29 15.40 -3.09
C ARG A 126 -5.25 14.42 -2.55
N ILE A 127 -4.08 14.38 -3.18
CA ILE A 127 -2.92 13.69 -2.59
C ILE A 127 -2.36 14.59 -1.49
N LEU A 128 -2.32 14.05 -0.27
CA LEU A 128 -1.74 14.73 0.89
C LEU A 128 -0.27 14.39 1.04
N ARG A 129 0.08 13.13 0.83
CA ARG A 129 1.46 12.64 0.91
C ARG A 129 1.66 11.48 -0.06
N ARG A 130 2.81 11.43 -0.70
CA ARG A 130 3.40 10.24 -1.32
C ARG A 130 4.86 10.19 -0.94
N TRP A 131 5.30 9.02 -0.46
CA TRP A 131 6.67 8.70 -0.16
C TRP A 131 7.03 7.34 -0.76
N ILE A 132 8.22 7.22 -1.33
CA ILE A 132 8.77 5.97 -1.87
C ILE A 132 10.24 5.97 -1.50
N SER A 133 10.69 5.04 -0.68
CA SER A 133 12.05 5.00 -0.14
C SER A 133 13.12 4.96 -1.24
N GLU A 134 12.88 4.19 -2.31
CA GLU A 134 13.81 4.06 -3.43
C GLU A 134 13.83 5.27 -4.37
N TYR A 135 12.82 6.15 -4.31
CA TYR A 135 12.64 7.30 -5.21
C TYR A 135 12.18 8.54 -4.44
N PRO A 136 13.02 9.08 -3.54
CA PRO A 136 12.67 10.25 -2.73
C PRO A 136 12.30 11.48 -3.57
N GLU A 137 12.86 11.62 -4.78
CA GLU A 137 12.55 12.69 -5.72
C GLU A 137 11.10 12.64 -6.24
N LEU A 138 10.41 11.51 -6.08
CA LEU A 138 9.00 11.37 -6.43
C LEU A 138 8.06 11.71 -5.26
N ALA A 139 8.58 12.15 -4.13
CA ALA A 139 7.77 12.55 -2.98
C ALA A 139 6.77 13.65 -3.35
N LEU A 140 5.58 13.61 -2.75
CA LEU A 140 4.56 14.64 -2.89
C LEU A 140 4.02 15.01 -1.52
N GLY A 141 3.74 16.29 -1.33
CA GLY A 141 3.13 16.81 -0.11
C GLY A 141 4.11 16.90 1.06
N GLU A 142 3.59 17.25 2.23
CA GLU A 142 4.38 17.36 3.45
C GLU A 142 4.34 16.05 4.23
N PRO A 143 5.41 15.70 4.96
CA PRO A 143 5.40 14.59 5.89
C PRO A 143 4.20 14.64 6.83
N SER A 144 3.52 13.53 7.01
CA SER A 144 2.40 13.41 7.94
C SER A 144 2.85 13.60 9.39
N GLY A 145 1.89 13.74 10.31
CA GLY A 145 2.22 13.85 11.74
C GLY A 145 2.98 12.65 12.27
N VAL A 146 2.68 11.45 11.79
CA VAL A 146 3.41 10.23 12.16
C VAL A 146 4.83 10.24 11.58
N GLU A 147 5.00 10.59 10.30
CA GLU A 147 6.34 10.73 9.69
C GLU A 147 7.20 11.73 10.45
N ARG A 148 6.66 12.89 10.84
CA ARG A 148 7.40 13.90 11.61
C ARG A 148 7.88 13.37 12.95
N ARG A 149 7.04 12.62 13.68
CA ARG A 149 7.47 12.00 14.96
C ARG A 149 8.56 10.96 14.75
N LEU A 150 8.49 10.20 13.67
CA LEU A 150 9.54 9.24 13.32
C LEU A 150 10.83 9.97 12.96
N LEU A 151 10.78 10.98 12.11
CA LEU A 151 11.93 11.83 11.76
C LEU A 151 12.56 12.46 12.99
N ASP A 152 11.75 13.05 13.87
CA ASP A 152 12.20 13.67 15.10
C ASP A 152 12.92 12.68 16.03
N ALA A 153 12.45 11.42 16.08
CA ALA A 153 13.08 10.37 16.89
C ALA A 153 14.51 10.02 16.42
N TYR A 154 14.80 10.25 15.13
CA TYR A 154 16.13 10.07 14.55
C TYR A 154 16.90 11.41 14.41
N GLY A 155 16.38 12.48 14.98
CA GLY A 155 17.03 13.81 14.94
C GLY A 155 17.03 14.47 13.56
N ILE A 156 16.17 14.00 12.64
CA ILE A 156 16.07 14.52 11.28
C ILE A 156 15.12 15.70 11.24
N THR A 157 15.64 16.86 10.92
CA THR A 157 14.85 18.09 10.72
C THR A 157 14.56 18.30 9.23
N GLY A 158 13.30 18.63 8.88
CA GLY A 158 12.90 18.85 7.49
C GLY A 158 12.20 17.66 6.88
N LYS A 159 12.45 17.42 5.61
CA LYS A 159 11.83 16.35 4.83
C LYS A 159 12.88 15.32 4.43
N PRO A 160 12.55 14.03 4.43
CA PRO A 160 13.52 13.01 4.02
C PRO A 160 14.00 13.20 2.57
N GLU A 161 13.13 13.70 1.68
CA GLU A 161 13.47 13.98 0.28
C GLU A 161 14.44 15.15 0.07
N ASP A 162 14.64 15.98 1.09
CA ASP A 162 15.57 17.13 1.04
C ASP A 162 16.95 16.79 1.64
N LEU A 163 17.14 15.57 2.14
CA LEU A 163 18.43 15.12 2.67
C LEU A 163 19.46 14.99 1.54
N ASP A 164 20.69 15.37 1.83
CA ASP A 164 21.82 15.10 0.94
C ASP A 164 22.00 13.58 0.82
N PRO A 165 21.83 12.97 -0.36
CA PRO A 165 21.92 11.52 -0.53
C PRO A 165 23.29 10.92 -0.15
N ASP A 166 24.35 11.74 -0.20
CA ASP A 166 25.70 11.35 0.18
C ASP A 166 26.06 11.72 1.64
N GLY A 167 25.08 12.31 2.35
CA GLY A 167 25.26 12.76 3.73
C GLY A 167 24.99 11.66 4.78
N ASP A 168 25.60 11.79 5.95
CA ASP A 168 25.44 10.84 7.05
C ASP A 168 23.96 10.64 7.46
N LEU A 169 23.18 11.73 7.50
CA LEU A 169 21.75 11.68 7.86
C LEU A 169 20.91 10.88 6.86
N ALA A 170 21.23 10.92 5.56
CA ALA A 170 20.54 10.11 4.57
C ALA A 170 20.83 8.62 4.78
N GLY A 171 22.07 8.28 5.12
CA GLY A 171 22.47 6.91 5.46
C GLY A 171 21.80 6.42 6.75
N GLU A 172 21.75 7.24 7.78
CA GLU A 172 21.04 6.94 9.03
C GLU A 172 19.53 6.74 8.77
N TRP A 173 18.91 7.61 7.99
CA TRP A 173 17.53 7.48 7.58
C TRP A 173 17.26 6.18 6.80
N ALA A 174 18.11 5.87 5.80
CA ALA A 174 17.98 4.64 5.04
C ALA A 174 18.13 3.39 5.92
N ALA A 175 19.00 3.42 6.92
CA ALA A 175 19.20 2.32 7.85
C ALA A 175 17.96 2.03 8.73
N THR A 176 17.00 2.96 8.83
CA THR A 176 15.77 2.79 9.62
C THR A 176 14.63 2.13 8.84
N TRP A 177 14.76 1.96 7.53
CA TRP A 177 13.66 1.42 6.71
C TRP A 177 13.28 -0.02 7.05
N GLY A 178 14.17 -0.79 7.65
CA GLY A 178 13.87 -2.11 8.21
C GLY A 178 12.90 -2.09 9.40
N ASP A 179 12.56 -0.92 9.94
CA ASP A 179 11.68 -0.75 11.10
C ASP A 179 10.18 -0.74 10.75
N CYS A 180 9.82 -1.13 9.52
CA CYS A 180 8.42 -1.26 9.07
C CYS A 180 7.60 0.05 9.18
N TRP A 181 8.11 1.14 8.65
CA TRP A 181 7.48 2.46 8.74
C TRP A 181 6.12 2.53 8.03
N ALA A 182 5.98 1.87 6.86
CA ALA A 182 4.71 1.82 6.15
C ALA A 182 3.59 1.23 7.02
N THR A 183 3.89 0.21 7.81
CA THR A 183 2.93 -0.39 8.76
C THR A 183 2.62 0.54 9.92
N THR A 184 3.60 1.28 10.43
CA THR A 184 3.43 2.29 11.48
C THR A 184 2.60 3.47 10.99
N VAL A 185 2.87 3.97 9.78
CA VAL A 185 2.07 5.04 9.16
C VAL A 185 0.64 4.57 8.92
N ALA A 186 0.46 3.32 8.45
CA ALA A 186 -0.86 2.74 8.23
C ALA A 186 -1.66 2.60 9.54
N GLU A 187 -1.04 2.16 10.62
CA GLU A 187 -1.70 1.98 11.92
C GLU A 187 -2.27 3.28 12.49
N GLU A 188 -1.56 4.40 12.29
CA GLU A 188 -2.04 5.69 12.76
C GLU A 188 -3.02 6.38 11.80
N CYS A 189 -2.87 6.13 10.49
CA CYS A 189 -3.71 6.79 9.49
C CYS A 189 -4.97 5.99 9.13
N SER A 190 -4.94 4.66 9.28
CA SER A 190 -6.03 3.76 8.92
C SER A 190 -5.89 2.36 9.56
N ILE A 191 -5.44 1.37 8.79
CA ILE A 191 -5.34 -0.03 9.21
C ILE A 191 -3.99 -0.63 8.81
N ASN A 192 -3.29 -1.15 9.79
CA ASN A 192 -2.15 -2.03 9.61
C ASN A 192 -2.64 -3.49 9.47
N PRO A 193 -2.52 -4.14 8.31
CA PRO A 193 -3.04 -5.50 8.10
C PRO A 193 -2.29 -6.56 8.90
N THR A 194 -1.10 -6.27 9.42
CA THR A 194 -0.29 -7.22 10.16
C THR A 194 -0.69 -7.33 11.64
N THR A 195 -1.36 -6.31 12.17
CA THR A 195 -1.79 -6.23 13.58
C THR A 195 -3.30 -6.16 13.75
N ALA A 196 -4.05 -5.81 12.69
CA ALA A 196 -5.50 -5.69 12.76
C ALA A 196 -6.17 -7.03 13.09
N VAL A 197 -7.24 -6.95 13.86
CA VAL A 197 -8.07 -8.12 14.19
C VAL A 197 -9.06 -8.35 13.04
N MET A 198 -9.15 -9.60 12.60
CA MET A 198 -10.10 -10.00 11.57
C MET A 198 -11.53 -9.69 12.01
N SER A 199 -12.29 -9.00 11.14
CA SER A 199 -13.71 -8.76 11.34
C SER A 199 -14.55 -9.98 10.96
N GLU A 200 -15.78 -10.03 11.45
CA GLU A 200 -16.77 -10.96 10.94
C GLU A 200 -17.08 -10.65 9.47
N GLY A 201 -17.26 -11.69 8.65
CA GLY A 201 -17.54 -11.56 7.23
C GLY A 201 -16.64 -12.44 6.37
N ARG A 202 -16.92 -12.41 5.06
CA ARG A 202 -16.16 -13.21 4.08
C ARG A 202 -15.28 -12.28 3.24
N PRO A 203 -13.99 -12.57 3.13
CA PRO A 203 -13.17 -11.92 2.14
C PRO A 203 -13.57 -12.38 0.73
N LEU A 204 -13.22 -11.54 -0.26
CA LEU A 204 -13.41 -11.83 -1.67
C LEU A 204 -12.06 -11.96 -2.35
N ILE A 205 -11.97 -12.82 -3.35
CA ILE A 205 -10.86 -12.83 -4.32
C ILE A 205 -11.39 -12.25 -5.62
N ALA A 206 -10.57 -11.44 -6.28
CA ALA A 206 -10.89 -10.88 -7.58
C ALA A 206 -9.62 -10.63 -8.41
N ASP A 207 -9.82 -10.41 -9.71
CA ASP A 207 -8.76 -9.98 -10.60
C ASP A 207 -8.93 -8.50 -10.94
N ALA A 208 -7.87 -7.73 -10.73
CA ALA A 208 -7.82 -6.33 -11.09
C ALA A 208 -7.64 -6.18 -12.62
N PRO A 209 -8.20 -5.13 -13.24
CA PRO A 209 -8.04 -4.89 -14.65
C PRO A 209 -6.58 -4.64 -15.00
N PRO A 210 -6.13 -5.02 -16.21
CA PRO A 210 -4.77 -4.72 -16.62
C PRO A 210 -4.52 -3.21 -16.59
N PHE A 211 -3.34 -2.80 -16.14
CA PHE A 211 -2.92 -1.41 -16.27
C PHE A 211 -2.90 -1.04 -17.75
N GLU A 212 -3.62 0.01 -18.14
CA GLU A 212 -3.39 0.61 -19.45
C GLU A 212 -1.93 1.07 -19.48
N GLN A 213 -1.10 0.35 -20.23
CA GLN A 213 0.28 0.75 -20.45
C GLN A 213 0.21 2.09 -21.20
N SER A 214 0.36 3.19 -20.47
CA SER A 214 0.65 4.46 -21.10
C SER A 214 1.85 4.24 -22.02
N HIS A 215 1.66 4.45 -23.32
CA HIS A 215 2.64 4.21 -24.38
C HIS A 215 4.03 4.62 -23.91
N ARG A 216 4.92 3.65 -23.73
CA ARG A 216 6.35 3.91 -23.57
C ARG A 216 6.78 4.78 -24.76
N PRO A 217 7.30 5.98 -24.55
CA PRO A 217 7.98 6.66 -25.65
C PRO A 217 9.12 5.75 -26.07
N SER A 218 9.08 5.27 -27.31
CA SER A 218 10.13 4.46 -27.89
C SER A 218 11.44 5.19 -27.70
N ARG A 219 12.41 4.56 -27.05
CA ARG A 219 13.81 4.99 -27.09
C ARG A 219 14.26 4.91 -28.56
N ARG A 220 13.97 5.95 -29.34
CA ARG A 220 14.67 6.20 -30.58
C ARG A 220 16.01 6.84 -30.24
N GLY A 221 17.05 6.07 -30.50
CA GLY A 221 18.35 6.46 -31.01
C GLY A 221 19.01 7.69 -30.41
N ARG A 222 20.03 7.45 -29.58
CA ARG A 222 21.23 8.28 -29.68
C ARG A 222 22.23 7.46 -30.52
N LEU A 223 22.45 7.97 -31.72
CA LEU A 223 23.69 7.74 -32.48
C LEU A 223 24.82 8.44 -31.77
#